data_31cd4189e25fa6661fa3b94fefd32a9b
#
_entry.id   31cd4189e25fa6661fa3b94fefd32a9b
#
_cell.length_a   1.000
_cell.length_b   1.000
_cell.length_c   1.000
_cell.angle_alpha   90.00
_cell.angle_beta   90.00
_cell.angle_gamma   90.00
#
_symmetry.space_group_name_H-M   'P 1'
#
loop_
_entity.id
_entity.type
_entity.pdbx_description
1 polymer ?
#
loop_
_entity_poly.entity_id
_entity_poly.type
_entity_poly.pdbx_seq_one_letter_code
_entity_poly.pdbx_strand_id
1 'polypeptide(L)'
;HKPWVGYLVVDSDVIVGATGFNGVPENNEVEISYFTFQEYEGKGYATFACSELIKIAKSHSPGVVIFAKTAPEENASTRILSKNGFVYQKVVQDHEIGDAWLWELTH
;
A
#
# COMPACT_ATOMS: atom_id res chain seq x y z
N HIS A 1 17.83 -0.54 -2.03
CA HIS A 1 17.52 0.64 -2.86
C HIS A 1 16.51 1.53 -2.17
N LYS A 2 16.98 2.30 -1.20
CA LYS A 2 16.11 3.28 -0.53
C LYS A 2 15.66 4.34 -1.53
N PRO A 3 14.41 4.80 -1.41
CA PRO A 3 13.43 4.48 -0.37
C PRO A 3 12.56 3.26 -0.66
N TRP A 4 12.83 2.51 -1.72
CA TRP A 4 11.95 1.45 -2.23
C TRP A 4 12.15 0.14 -1.46
N VAL A 5 11.96 0.21 -0.14
CA VAL A 5 12.20 -0.91 0.79
C VAL A 5 11.00 -1.06 1.73
N GLY A 6 11.08 -2.02 2.63
CA GLY A 6 10.08 -2.20 3.67
C GLY A 6 10.38 -1.32 4.88
N TYR A 7 9.33 -0.98 5.61
CA TYR A 7 9.40 -0.15 6.80
C TYR A 7 8.57 -0.79 7.90
N LEU A 8 8.98 -0.61 9.15
CA LEU A 8 8.18 -1.01 10.29
C LEU A 8 7.29 0.15 10.71
N VAL A 9 6.06 -0.16 11.12
CA VAL A 9 5.14 0.84 11.67
C VAL A 9 5.26 0.73 13.19
N VAL A 10 5.62 1.83 13.83
CA VAL A 10 5.92 1.86 15.26
C VAL A 10 5.05 2.91 15.94
N ASP A 11 4.47 2.55 17.08
CA ASP A 11 3.71 3.46 17.92
C ASP A 11 4.19 3.29 19.36
N SER A 12 4.73 4.37 19.97
CA SER A 12 5.21 4.37 21.36
C SER A 12 6.19 3.21 21.63
N ASP A 13 7.15 3.02 20.73
CA ASP A 13 8.18 1.99 20.81
C ASP A 13 7.67 0.56 20.64
N VAL A 14 6.42 0.41 20.18
CA VAL A 14 5.83 -0.90 19.88
C VAL A 14 5.69 -1.05 18.37
N ILE A 15 6.16 -2.17 17.82
CA ILE A 15 5.99 -2.46 16.41
C ILE A 15 4.56 -2.97 16.21
N VAL A 16 3.76 -2.22 15.45
CA VAL A 16 2.35 -2.55 15.24
C VAL A 16 2.07 -3.10 13.85
N GLY A 17 3.02 -3.02 12.94
CA GLY A 17 2.84 -3.55 11.59
C GLY A 17 4.06 -3.31 10.73
N ALA A 18 3.89 -3.58 9.45
CA ALA A 18 4.93 -3.36 8.45
C ALA A 18 4.29 -2.83 7.18
N THR A 19 5.06 -2.07 6.42
CA THR A 19 4.60 -1.50 5.16
C THR A 19 5.80 -1.37 4.24
N GLY A 20 5.58 -1.14 2.96
CA GLY A 20 6.71 -0.95 2.06
C GLY A 20 6.34 -0.97 0.59
N PHE A 21 7.38 -0.92 -0.20
CA PHE A 21 7.27 -0.99 -1.65
C PHE A 21 7.73 -2.37 -2.11
N ASN A 22 7.06 -2.91 -3.12
CA ASN A 22 7.43 -4.20 -3.70
C ASN A 22 8.46 -3.96 -4.81
N GLY A 23 9.65 -3.53 -4.41
CA GLY A 23 10.76 -3.27 -5.31
C GLY A 23 10.82 -1.83 -5.79
N VAL A 24 11.81 -1.53 -6.64
CA VAL A 24 11.97 -0.21 -7.23
C VAL A 24 10.91 0.00 -8.32
N PRO A 25 10.57 1.26 -8.65
CA PRO A 25 9.61 1.50 -9.72
C PRO A 25 10.07 0.91 -11.04
N GLU A 26 9.13 0.30 -11.77
CA GLU A 26 9.36 -0.19 -13.12
C GLU A 26 8.31 0.44 -14.03
N ASN A 27 8.72 0.95 -15.16
CA ASN A 27 7.84 1.66 -16.09
C ASN A 27 7.09 2.80 -15.39
N ASN A 28 7.77 3.45 -14.45
CA ASN A 28 7.23 4.55 -13.66
C ASN A 28 6.05 4.15 -12.76
N GLU A 29 5.99 2.87 -12.38
CA GLU A 29 4.95 2.34 -11.49
C GLU A 29 5.58 1.61 -10.32
N VAL A 30 4.99 1.72 -9.14
CA VAL A 30 5.48 1.02 -7.95
C VAL A 30 4.29 0.48 -7.16
N GLU A 31 4.42 -0.75 -6.70
CA GLU A 31 3.40 -1.41 -5.89
C GLU A 31 3.70 -1.23 -4.42
N ILE A 32 2.66 -0.93 -3.63
CA ILE A 32 2.79 -0.84 -2.17
C ILE A 32 2.11 -2.04 -1.51
N SER A 33 2.57 -2.34 -0.31
CA SER A 33 1.94 -3.33 0.55
C SER A 33 1.98 -2.82 1.99
N TYR A 34 1.06 -3.33 2.82
CA TYR A 34 1.00 -2.95 4.22
C TYR A 34 0.38 -4.08 5.02
N PHE A 35 0.78 -4.17 6.28
CA PHE A 35 0.31 -5.20 7.20
C PHE A 35 0.27 -4.62 8.61
N THR A 36 -0.84 -4.84 9.31
CA THR A 36 -0.98 -4.47 10.72
C THR A 36 -1.20 -5.75 11.50
N PHE A 37 -0.47 -5.94 12.60
CA PHE A 37 -0.67 -7.09 13.46
C PHE A 37 -2.10 -7.10 13.98
N GLN A 38 -2.67 -8.30 14.12
CA GLN A 38 -4.09 -8.46 14.40
C GLN A 38 -4.56 -7.67 15.63
N GLU A 39 -3.78 -7.65 16.70
CA GLU A 39 -4.14 -6.95 17.92
C GLU A 39 -4.17 -5.43 17.77
N TYR A 40 -3.65 -4.90 16.69
CA TYR A 40 -3.60 -3.45 16.43
C TYR A 40 -4.50 -3.02 15.28
N GLU A 41 -5.26 -3.95 14.70
CA GLU A 41 -6.15 -3.62 13.60
C GLU A 41 -7.30 -2.72 14.05
N GLY A 42 -7.81 -1.91 13.14
CA GLY A 42 -8.93 -1.02 13.41
C GLY A 42 -8.55 0.27 14.10
N LYS A 43 -7.26 0.54 14.28
CA LYS A 43 -6.78 1.76 14.96
C LYS A 43 -6.20 2.80 14.00
N GLY A 44 -6.29 2.56 12.71
CA GLY A 44 -5.81 3.53 11.72
C GLY A 44 -4.34 3.41 11.35
N TYR A 45 -3.61 2.45 11.89
CA TYR A 45 -2.17 2.31 11.59
C TYR A 45 -1.91 2.05 10.11
N ALA A 46 -2.68 1.15 9.48
CA ALA A 46 -2.48 0.85 8.06
C ALA A 46 -2.84 2.03 7.18
N THR A 47 -3.87 2.78 7.52
CA THR A 47 -4.24 3.99 6.80
C THR A 47 -3.13 5.03 6.87
N PHE A 48 -2.56 5.22 8.06
CA PHE A 48 -1.43 6.12 8.27
C PHE A 48 -0.21 5.65 7.49
N ALA A 49 0.11 4.35 7.57
CA ALA A 49 1.27 3.79 6.88
C ALA A 49 1.16 3.98 5.37
N CYS A 50 -0.02 3.74 4.82
CA CYS A 50 -0.27 3.94 3.40
C CYS A 50 -0.03 5.40 3.00
N SER A 51 -0.52 6.35 3.81
CA SER A 51 -0.33 7.78 3.52
C SER A 51 1.15 8.16 3.56
N GLU A 52 1.93 7.56 4.46
CA GLU A 52 3.37 7.82 4.55
C GLU A 52 4.12 7.26 3.34
N LEU A 53 3.75 6.08 2.85
CA LEU A 53 4.35 5.53 1.63
C LEU A 53 4.11 6.44 0.43
N ILE A 54 2.91 6.99 0.33
CA ILE A 54 2.57 7.92 -0.75
C ILE A 54 3.50 9.14 -0.69
N LYS A 55 3.71 9.70 0.50
CA LYS A 55 4.60 10.85 0.67
C LYS A 55 6.02 10.51 0.27
N ILE A 56 6.53 9.36 0.70
CA ILE A 56 7.89 8.92 0.36
C ILE A 56 8.05 8.77 -1.14
N ALA A 57 7.10 8.08 -1.79
CA ALA A 57 7.18 7.84 -3.23
C ALA A 57 7.15 9.14 -4.03
N LYS A 58 6.24 10.04 -3.69
CA LYS A 58 6.09 11.30 -4.42
C LYS A 58 7.25 12.25 -4.17
N SER A 59 7.83 12.19 -2.97
CA SER A 59 9.01 12.99 -2.65
C SER A 59 10.21 12.56 -3.48
N HIS A 60 10.36 11.26 -3.69
CA HIS A 60 11.51 10.71 -4.41
C HIS A 60 11.29 10.70 -5.93
N SER A 61 10.08 10.40 -6.37
CA SER A 61 9.73 10.31 -7.81
C SER A 61 8.36 10.94 -8.03
N PRO A 62 8.28 12.26 -8.19
CA PRO A 62 6.98 12.98 -8.22
C PRO A 62 5.96 12.47 -9.24
N GLY A 63 6.42 11.90 -10.34
CA GLY A 63 5.51 11.42 -11.38
C GLY A 63 5.18 9.93 -11.29
N VAL A 64 5.64 9.24 -10.24
CA VAL A 64 5.45 7.80 -10.14
C VAL A 64 3.97 7.45 -9.92
N VAL A 65 3.52 6.39 -10.58
CA VAL A 65 2.18 5.83 -10.38
C VAL A 65 2.26 4.80 -9.26
N ILE A 66 1.44 4.97 -8.23
CA ILE A 66 1.42 4.09 -7.08
C ILE A 66 0.20 3.19 -7.18
N PHE A 67 0.39 1.88 -7.06
CA PHE A 67 -0.71 0.94 -7.16
C PHE A 67 -0.64 -0.10 -6.04
N ALA A 68 -1.76 -0.79 -5.83
CA ALA A 68 -1.86 -1.87 -4.86
C ALA A 68 -2.84 -2.91 -5.38
N LYS A 69 -2.70 -4.14 -4.89
CA LYS A 69 -3.61 -5.23 -5.23
C LYS A 69 -4.28 -5.73 -3.96
N THR A 70 -5.56 -6.09 -4.07
CA THR A 70 -6.32 -6.65 -2.95
C THR A 70 -7.03 -7.92 -3.41
N ALA A 71 -7.51 -8.70 -2.44
CA ALA A 71 -8.45 -9.77 -2.75
C ALA A 71 -9.69 -9.16 -3.43
N PRO A 72 -10.40 -9.93 -4.28
CA PRO A 72 -11.53 -9.39 -5.03
C PRO A 72 -12.80 -9.31 -4.18
N GLU A 73 -12.74 -8.53 -3.11
CA GLU A 73 -13.86 -8.37 -2.18
C GLU A 73 -13.71 -7.07 -1.40
N GLU A 74 -14.83 -6.52 -0.94
CA GLU A 74 -14.81 -5.37 -0.05
C GLU A 74 -14.32 -5.81 1.32
N ASN A 75 -13.29 -5.15 1.83
CA ASN A 75 -12.71 -5.50 3.14
C ASN A 75 -11.93 -4.31 3.71
N ALA A 76 -11.18 -4.55 4.79
CA ALA A 76 -10.40 -3.48 5.42
C ALA A 76 -9.37 -2.89 4.45
N SER A 77 -8.71 -3.74 3.64
CA SER A 77 -7.71 -3.27 2.67
C SER A 77 -8.32 -2.32 1.64
N THR A 78 -9.49 -2.64 1.10
CA THR A 78 -10.12 -1.77 0.11
C THR A 78 -10.53 -0.45 0.72
N ARG A 79 -10.97 -0.45 1.98
CA ARG A 79 -11.31 0.79 2.68
C ARG A 79 -10.10 1.67 2.92
N ILE A 80 -8.96 1.07 3.29
CA ILE A 80 -7.71 1.80 3.52
C ILE A 80 -7.27 2.49 2.23
N LEU A 81 -7.31 1.77 1.12
CA LEU A 81 -6.93 2.34 -0.18
C LEU A 81 -7.86 3.47 -0.58
N SER A 82 -9.17 3.27 -0.44
CA SER A 82 -10.14 4.31 -0.78
C SER A 82 -9.94 5.57 0.05
N LYS A 83 -9.65 5.42 1.35
CA LYS A 83 -9.41 6.57 2.23
C LYS A 83 -8.18 7.36 1.81
N ASN A 84 -7.22 6.71 1.17
CA ASN A 84 -5.99 7.36 0.72
C ASN A 84 -6.05 7.83 -0.74
N GLY A 85 -7.23 7.78 -1.35
CA GLY A 85 -7.42 8.31 -2.69
C GLY A 85 -7.18 7.33 -3.82
N PHE A 86 -6.95 6.07 -3.51
CA PHE A 86 -6.83 5.05 -4.55
C PHE A 86 -8.20 4.75 -5.16
N VAL A 87 -8.20 4.46 -6.44
CA VAL A 87 -9.42 4.15 -7.20
C VAL A 87 -9.29 2.76 -7.82
N TYR A 88 -10.34 1.96 -7.70
CA TYR A 88 -10.39 0.64 -8.31
C TYR A 88 -10.27 0.77 -9.83
N GLN A 89 -9.45 -0.07 -10.43
CA GLN A 89 -9.21 -0.05 -11.88
C GLN A 89 -9.82 -1.25 -12.59
N LYS A 90 -9.43 -2.46 -12.19
CA LYS A 90 -9.84 -3.68 -12.90
C LYS A 90 -9.42 -4.91 -12.12
N VAL A 91 -9.90 -6.06 -12.57
CA VAL A 91 -9.43 -7.36 -12.10
C VAL A 91 -8.15 -7.69 -12.86
N VAL A 92 -7.14 -8.15 -12.12
CA VAL A 92 -5.88 -8.62 -12.70
C VAL A 92 -5.58 -10.00 -12.16
N GLN A 93 -4.65 -10.72 -12.79
CA GLN A 93 -4.21 -12.02 -12.31
C GLN A 93 -2.97 -11.84 -11.45
N ASP A 94 -3.02 -12.38 -10.24
CA ASP A 94 -1.89 -12.38 -9.31
C ASP A 94 -1.46 -13.83 -9.11
N HIS A 95 -0.16 -14.11 -9.18
CA HIS A 95 0.33 -15.48 -9.10
C HIS A 95 0.13 -16.13 -7.73
N GLU A 96 -0.14 -15.36 -6.69
CA GLU A 96 -0.35 -15.90 -5.35
C GLU A 96 -1.83 -16.14 -5.04
N ILE A 97 -2.71 -15.22 -5.45
CA ILE A 97 -4.12 -15.28 -5.05
C ILE A 97 -5.09 -15.49 -6.22
N GLY A 98 -4.59 -15.52 -7.46
CA GLY A 98 -5.44 -15.63 -8.64
C GLY A 98 -6.04 -14.29 -9.00
N ASP A 99 -7.38 -14.19 -9.04
CA ASP A 99 -8.05 -12.93 -9.33
C ASP A 99 -7.76 -11.92 -8.21
N ALA A 100 -7.37 -10.71 -8.59
CA ALA A 100 -7.11 -9.63 -7.66
C ALA A 100 -7.69 -8.34 -8.20
N TRP A 101 -8.04 -7.43 -7.29
CA TRP A 101 -8.47 -6.08 -7.69
C TRP A 101 -7.25 -5.17 -7.69
N LEU A 102 -7.07 -4.43 -8.80
CA LEU A 102 -6.01 -3.45 -8.96
C LEU A 102 -6.53 -2.08 -8.59
N TRP A 103 -5.80 -1.38 -7.74
CA TRP A 103 -6.11 -0.03 -7.29
C TRP A 103 -4.96 0.89 -7.65
N GLU A 104 -5.26 2.10 -8.12
CA GLU A 104 -4.23 3.08 -8.44
C GLU A 104 -4.55 4.41 -7.78
N LEU A 105 -3.49 5.09 -7.35
CA LEU A 105 -3.59 6.46 -6.89
C LEU A 105 -3.55 7.35 -8.13
N THR A 106 -4.60 8.13 -8.32
CA THR A 106 -4.81 8.87 -9.57
C THR A 106 -4.06 10.21 -9.65
N HIS A 107 -3.39 10.62 -8.60
CA HIS A 107 -2.62 11.88 -8.65
C HIS A 107 -1.63 12.02 -7.50
#